data_9e5439b3a5548e3e6c42161d03f4f890
#
_entry.id   9e5439b3a5548e3e6c42161d03f4f890
#
_cell.length_a   1.000
_cell.length_b   1.000
_cell.length_c   1.000
_cell.angle_alpha   90.00
_cell.angle_beta   90.00
_cell.angle_gamma   90.00
#
_symmetry.space_group_name_H-M   'P 1'
#
loop_
_entity.id
_entity.type
_entity.pdbx_description
1 polymer ?
#
loop_
_entity_poly.entity_id
_entity_poly.type
_entity_poly.pdbx_seq_one_letter_code
_entity_poly.pdbx_strand_id
1 'polypeptide(L)'
;MKKVVVYPDKILRVKTKIIEDFNGRLKSDVKDLAMALEKSYGVGLAGPQLGMDRRFFGLKDEKTKKVKVYINPKIEQVIGQKIYPIMVDEKGNQDEFLEGCLSFPDYWGTVKRYFKISASWQELNKGKLENKKEILEGLESIEFQHELDHLDGVLFIDHIKADGGKFYRWMGEKMVKWNLDEVIKGNL
;
A
#
# COMPACT_ATOMS: atom_id res chain seq x y z
N MET A 1 19.69 4.44 6.15
CA MET A 1 18.44 3.94 5.55
C MET A 1 17.37 3.93 6.63
N LYS A 2 16.21 4.53 6.36
CA LYS A 2 15.07 4.49 7.30
C LYS A 2 14.54 3.08 7.40
N LYS A 3 14.19 2.65 8.62
CA LYS A 3 13.53 1.37 8.86
C LYS A 3 12.02 1.52 8.64
N VAL A 4 11.38 0.47 8.15
CA VAL A 4 9.92 0.44 8.05
C VAL A 4 9.33 0.44 9.46
N VAL A 5 8.38 1.34 9.67
CA VAL A 5 7.62 1.47 10.91
C VAL A 5 6.57 0.37 10.95
N VAL A 6 6.46 -0.32 12.08
CA VAL A 6 5.50 -1.40 12.29
C VAL A 6 4.36 -0.97 13.21
N TYR A 7 3.20 -1.57 13.01
CA TYR A 7 2.05 -1.39 13.90
C TYR A 7 2.42 -1.85 15.33
N PRO A 8 1.98 -1.15 16.42
CA PRO A 8 0.92 -0.12 16.42
C PRO A 8 1.44 1.34 16.46
N ASP A 9 2.53 1.66 15.79
CA ASP A 9 3.05 3.03 15.79
C ASP A 9 1.99 4.03 15.30
N LYS A 10 1.84 5.15 16.03
CA LYS A 10 0.81 6.17 15.79
C LYS A 10 0.96 6.86 14.43
N ILE A 11 2.16 6.93 13.87
CA ILE A 11 2.39 7.56 12.56
C ILE A 11 1.61 6.85 11.45
N LEU A 12 1.34 5.56 11.58
CA LEU A 12 0.56 4.77 10.62
C LEU A 12 -0.93 5.14 10.61
N ARG A 13 -1.38 5.92 11.59
CA ARG A 13 -2.78 6.39 11.72
C ARG A 13 -2.94 7.88 11.40
N VAL A 14 -1.89 8.52 10.93
CA VAL A 14 -1.93 9.95 10.60
C VAL A 14 -2.42 10.14 9.16
N LYS A 15 -3.39 11.05 8.97
CA LYS A 15 -3.73 11.53 7.63
C LYS A 15 -2.63 12.47 7.17
N THR A 16 -1.95 12.11 6.11
CA THR A 16 -0.77 12.82 5.61
C THR A 16 -1.09 14.18 4.99
N LYS A 17 -0.10 15.08 5.03
CA LYS A 17 -0.19 16.42 4.46
C LYS A 17 0.14 16.41 2.97
N ILE A 18 -0.64 17.17 2.21
CA ILE A 18 -0.38 17.44 0.80
C ILE A 18 0.99 18.12 0.67
N ILE A 19 1.71 17.75 -0.38
CA ILE A 19 3.00 18.33 -0.73
C ILE A 19 2.74 19.46 -1.72
N GLU A 20 2.94 20.69 -1.25
CA GLU A 20 2.72 21.90 -2.06
C GLU A 20 3.95 22.27 -2.87
N ASP A 21 5.14 22.09 -2.28
CA ASP A 21 6.40 22.50 -2.89
C ASP A 21 7.32 21.32 -3.20
N PHE A 22 7.90 21.37 -4.40
CA PHE A 22 9.05 20.57 -4.74
C PHE A 22 10.33 21.25 -4.22
N ASN A 23 10.85 20.73 -3.13
CA ASN A 23 12.09 21.22 -2.52
C ASN A 23 13.09 20.08 -2.31
N GLY A 24 14.30 20.40 -1.88
CA GLY A 24 15.35 19.43 -1.62
C GLY A 24 14.97 18.32 -0.63
N ARG A 25 14.07 18.62 0.32
CA ARG A 25 13.54 17.63 1.27
C ARG A 25 12.68 16.58 0.57
N LEU A 26 11.75 16.97 -0.32
CA LEU A 26 10.95 16.01 -1.07
C LEU A 26 11.83 15.10 -1.92
N LYS A 27 12.85 15.65 -2.59
CA LYS A 27 13.80 14.88 -3.38
C LYS A 27 14.51 13.81 -2.54
N SER A 28 14.92 14.18 -1.31
CA SER A 28 15.54 13.24 -0.37
C SER A 28 14.54 12.17 0.10
N ASP A 29 13.31 12.57 0.47
CA ASP A 29 12.28 11.66 0.96
C ASP A 29 11.88 10.63 -0.12
N VAL A 30 11.71 11.07 -1.37
CA VAL A 30 11.44 10.19 -2.52
C VAL A 30 12.58 9.19 -2.73
N LYS A 31 13.84 9.66 -2.64
CA LYS A 31 15.01 8.79 -2.76
C LYS A 31 15.05 7.76 -1.62
N ASP A 32 14.81 8.19 -0.39
CA ASP A 32 14.79 7.30 0.78
C ASP A 32 13.73 6.22 0.64
N LEU A 33 12.52 6.58 0.17
CA LEU A 33 11.42 5.65 -0.06
C LEU A 33 11.78 4.65 -1.16
N ALA A 34 12.26 5.11 -2.32
CA ALA A 34 12.64 4.23 -3.42
C ALA A 34 13.71 3.22 -2.98
N MET A 35 14.76 3.69 -2.30
CA MET A 35 15.83 2.82 -1.77
C MET A 35 15.32 1.81 -0.73
N ALA A 36 14.37 2.20 0.12
CA ALA A 36 13.79 1.30 1.12
C ALA A 36 12.93 0.22 0.45
N LEU A 37 12.10 0.61 -0.53
CA LEU A 37 11.23 -0.30 -1.26
C LEU A 37 12.02 -1.27 -2.16
N GLU A 38 13.06 -0.81 -2.85
CA GLU A 38 13.96 -1.66 -3.67
C GLU A 38 14.56 -2.81 -2.85
N LYS A 39 14.92 -2.54 -1.59
CA LYS A 39 15.54 -3.52 -0.68
C LYS A 39 14.54 -4.38 0.09
N SER A 40 13.26 -4.05 0.02
CA SER A 40 12.20 -4.82 0.67
C SER A 40 11.64 -5.91 -0.24
N TYR A 41 10.90 -6.85 0.36
CA TYR A 41 10.11 -7.83 -0.38
C TYR A 41 8.73 -7.29 -0.79
N GLY A 42 8.34 -6.09 -0.28
CA GLY A 42 7.06 -5.46 -0.62
C GLY A 42 7.02 -4.93 -2.04
N VAL A 43 5.82 -4.80 -2.57
CA VAL A 43 5.52 -4.18 -3.87
C VAL A 43 5.20 -2.71 -3.73
N GLY A 44 4.73 -2.26 -2.55
CA GLY A 44 4.39 -0.89 -2.24
C GLY A 44 5.00 -0.42 -0.92
N LEU A 45 5.14 0.90 -0.77
CA LEU A 45 5.59 1.55 0.47
C LEU A 45 5.13 3.01 0.49
N ALA A 46 4.48 3.41 1.58
CA ALA A 46 3.99 4.78 1.78
C ALA A 46 4.85 5.60 2.74
N GLY A 47 4.79 6.93 2.62
CA GLY A 47 5.52 7.87 3.47
C GLY A 47 5.38 7.59 4.97
N PRO A 48 4.17 7.37 5.53
CA PRO A 48 3.98 7.05 6.94
C PRO A 48 4.74 5.82 7.41
N GLN A 49 4.89 4.81 6.56
CA GLN A 49 5.67 3.60 6.88
C GLN A 49 7.18 3.87 7.01
N LEU A 50 7.66 5.05 6.63
CA LEU A 50 9.02 5.53 6.88
C LEU A 50 9.06 6.69 7.89
N GLY A 51 7.97 6.90 8.65
CA GLY A 51 7.85 7.95 9.64
C GLY A 51 7.69 9.36 9.05
N MET A 52 7.17 9.47 7.82
CA MET A 52 7.00 10.74 7.11
C MET A 52 5.52 11.11 7.00
N ASP A 53 5.11 12.23 7.63
CA ASP A 53 3.77 12.82 7.50
C ASP A 53 3.65 13.62 6.19
N ARG A 54 3.76 12.92 5.05
CA ARG A 54 3.73 13.52 3.70
C ARG A 54 3.05 12.59 2.72
N ARG A 55 2.23 13.18 1.82
CA ARG A 55 1.34 12.43 0.94
C ARG A 55 2.03 11.91 -0.32
N PHE A 56 2.78 10.83 -0.19
CA PHE A 56 3.38 10.10 -1.31
C PHE A 56 3.62 8.64 -0.97
N PHE A 57 3.64 7.80 -1.99
CA PHE A 57 4.01 6.39 -1.90
C PHE A 57 4.76 5.95 -3.16
N GLY A 58 5.36 4.78 -3.12
CA GLY A 58 5.99 4.13 -4.26
C GLY A 58 5.42 2.76 -4.51
N LEU A 59 5.30 2.38 -5.78
CA LEU A 59 5.04 1.01 -6.22
C LEU A 59 6.24 0.51 -7.02
N LYS A 60 6.61 -0.74 -6.79
CA LYS A 60 7.73 -1.41 -7.46
C LYS A 60 7.20 -2.33 -8.54
N ASP A 61 7.54 -2.07 -9.78
CA ASP A 61 7.26 -2.97 -10.88
C ASP A 61 7.99 -4.30 -10.67
N GLU A 62 7.26 -5.40 -10.63
CA GLU A 62 7.81 -6.72 -10.31
C GLU A 62 8.82 -7.22 -11.36
N LYS A 63 8.66 -6.85 -12.62
CA LYS A 63 9.51 -7.29 -13.74
C LYS A 63 10.79 -6.47 -13.84
N THR A 64 10.65 -5.15 -13.82
CA THR A 64 11.78 -4.23 -14.02
C THR A 64 12.46 -3.83 -12.71
N LYS A 65 11.82 -4.10 -11.56
CA LYS A 65 12.21 -3.68 -10.21
C LYS A 65 12.32 -2.16 -10.02
N LYS A 66 11.87 -1.38 -11.00
CA LYS A 66 11.84 0.08 -10.90
C LYS A 66 10.72 0.53 -9.97
N VAL A 67 11.00 1.56 -9.18
CA VAL A 67 10.02 2.18 -8.28
C VAL A 67 9.43 3.41 -8.97
N LYS A 68 8.11 3.41 -9.15
CA LYS A 68 7.32 4.57 -9.57
C LYS A 68 6.81 5.26 -8.30
N VAL A 69 6.98 6.56 -8.20
CA VAL A 69 6.56 7.34 -7.03
C VAL A 69 5.35 8.21 -7.37
N TYR A 70 4.33 8.10 -6.56
CA TYR A 70 3.05 8.78 -6.67
C TYR A 70 3.00 9.89 -5.60
N ILE A 71 3.03 11.15 -6.01
CA ILE A 71 2.99 12.31 -5.14
C ILE A 71 1.58 12.89 -5.17
N ASN A 72 1.00 13.20 -4.00
CA ASN A 72 -0.37 13.68 -3.85
C ASN A 72 -1.42 12.82 -4.59
N PRO A 73 -1.35 11.48 -4.45
CA PRO A 73 -2.26 10.60 -5.15
C PRO A 73 -3.68 10.75 -4.63
N LYS A 74 -4.66 10.56 -5.54
CA LYS A 74 -6.08 10.46 -5.22
C LYS A 74 -6.82 9.58 -6.22
N ILE A 75 -7.90 8.97 -5.76
CA ILE A 75 -8.88 8.31 -6.62
C ILE A 75 -9.88 9.38 -7.08
N GLU A 76 -10.01 9.53 -8.39
CA GLU A 76 -10.98 10.45 -9.01
C GLU A 76 -12.34 9.79 -9.18
N GLN A 77 -12.33 8.49 -9.53
CA GLN A 77 -13.55 7.71 -9.75
C GLN A 77 -13.29 6.23 -9.48
N VAL A 78 -14.24 5.57 -8.85
CA VAL A 78 -14.29 4.11 -8.74
C VAL A 78 -15.18 3.56 -9.85
N ILE A 79 -14.79 2.39 -10.40
CA ILE A 79 -15.49 1.76 -11.53
C ILE A 79 -15.89 0.34 -11.08
N GLY A 80 -17.19 0.07 -11.10
CA GLY A 80 -17.74 -1.20 -10.61
C GLY A 80 -17.93 -1.25 -9.10
N GLN A 81 -17.91 -2.45 -8.55
CA GLN A 81 -18.11 -2.72 -7.12
C GLN A 81 -16.81 -3.23 -6.47
N LYS A 82 -16.71 -3.08 -5.15
CA LYS A 82 -15.66 -3.74 -4.38
C LYS A 82 -15.88 -5.25 -4.38
N ILE A 83 -14.84 -5.99 -4.68
CA ILE A 83 -14.83 -7.45 -4.66
C ILE A 83 -13.66 -7.95 -3.82
N TYR A 84 -13.74 -9.19 -3.33
CA TYR A 84 -12.54 -9.92 -2.89
C TYR A 84 -11.79 -10.36 -4.14
N PRO A 85 -10.56 -9.87 -4.40
CA PRO A 85 -9.82 -10.28 -5.58
C PRO A 85 -9.46 -11.76 -5.50
N ILE A 86 -9.37 -12.40 -6.65
CA ILE A 86 -8.90 -13.77 -6.79
C ILE A 86 -7.64 -13.78 -7.66
N MET A 87 -6.71 -14.67 -7.33
CA MET A 87 -5.56 -15.00 -8.15
C MET A 87 -5.91 -16.23 -8.98
N VAL A 88 -5.52 -16.21 -10.24
CA VAL A 88 -5.68 -17.37 -11.13
C VAL A 88 -4.27 -17.80 -11.54
N ASP A 89 -3.89 -19.04 -11.24
CA ASP A 89 -2.61 -19.60 -11.63
C ASP A 89 -2.58 -20.00 -13.14
N GLU A 90 -1.42 -20.39 -13.64
CA GLU A 90 -1.25 -20.81 -15.03
C GLU A 90 -2.08 -22.06 -15.41
N LYS A 91 -2.54 -22.83 -14.41
CA LYS A 91 -3.38 -24.02 -14.59
C LYS A 91 -4.88 -23.70 -14.48
N GLY A 92 -5.23 -22.45 -14.20
CA GLY A 92 -6.62 -22.00 -14.02
C GLY A 92 -7.18 -22.25 -12.62
N ASN A 93 -6.36 -22.65 -11.63
CA ASN A 93 -6.81 -22.75 -10.25
C ASN A 93 -7.01 -21.34 -9.69
N GLN A 94 -8.05 -21.17 -8.87
CA GLN A 94 -8.42 -19.91 -8.28
C GLN A 94 -8.14 -19.94 -6.78
N ASP A 95 -7.38 -18.96 -6.30
CA ASP A 95 -7.13 -18.73 -4.89
C ASP A 95 -7.51 -17.30 -4.49
N GLU A 96 -7.84 -17.11 -3.22
CA GLU A 96 -8.10 -15.77 -2.67
C GLU A 96 -6.80 -14.94 -2.69
N PHE A 97 -6.89 -13.72 -3.18
CA PHE A 97 -5.79 -12.78 -3.06
C PHE A 97 -5.68 -12.31 -1.61
N LEU A 98 -4.51 -12.47 -1.02
CA LEU A 98 -4.22 -12.01 0.33
C LEU A 98 -3.34 -10.78 0.28
N GLU A 99 -3.83 -9.66 0.83
CA GLU A 99 -3.01 -8.49 1.07
C GLU A 99 -2.11 -8.72 2.27
N GLY A 100 -0.83 -8.38 2.12
CA GLY A 100 0.14 -8.25 3.19
C GLY A 100 0.61 -6.80 3.29
N CYS A 101 1.26 -6.44 4.39
CA CYS A 101 1.78 -5.10 4.61
C CYS A 101 3.13 -5.16 5.33
N LEU A 102 4.11 -4.38 4.85
CA LEU A 102 5.42 -4.29 5.50
C LEU A 102 5.36 -3.79 6.95
N SER A 103 4.30 -3.06 7.30
CA SER A 103 4.03 -2.62 8.67
C SER A 103 3.35 -3.68 9.56
N PHE A 104 3.03 -4.84 9.00
CA PHE A 104 2.43 -6.00 9.68
C PHE A 104 3.19 -7.27 9.26
N PRO A 105 4.43 -7.45 9.70
CA PRO A 105 5.22 -8.62 9.34
C PRO A 105 4.48 -9.89 9.74
N ASP A 106 4.48 -10.88 8.83
CA ASP A 106 3.85 -12.19 8.98
C ASP A 106 2.32 -12.22 9.02
N TYR A 107 1.65 -11.07 8.75
CA TYR A 107 0.19 -11.00 8.69
C TYR A 107 -0.35 -10.71 7.30
N TRP A 108 -1.45 -11.39 6.97
CA TRP A 108 -2.10 -11.35 5.67
C TRP A 108 -3.61 -11.40 5.81
N GLY A 109 -4.34 -10.91 4.82
CA GLY A 109 -5.79 -11.01 4.87
C GLY A 109 -6.50 -10.69 3.56
N THR A 110 -7.78 -11.09 3.50
CA THR A 110 -8.63 -10.78 2.34
C THR A 110 -9.28 -9.42 2.52
N VAL A 111 -9.11 -8.55 1.53
CA VAL A 111 -9.65 -7.19 1.53
C VAL A 111 -10.49 -6.96 0.27
N LYS A 112 -11.65 -6.33 0.42
CA LYS A 112 -12.44 -5.90 -0.73
C LYS A 112 -11.86 -4.65 -1.36
N ARG A 113 -11.58 -4.71 -2.66
CA ARG A 113 -11.05 -3.59 -3.43
C ARG A 113 -11.86 -3.33 -4.70
N TYR A 114 -11.80 -2.11 -5.18
CA TYR A 114 -12.25 -1.82 -6.54
C TYR A 114 -11.23 -2.38 -7.53
N PHE A 115 -11.70 -3.24 -8.42
CA PHE A 115 -10.84 -3.83 -9.44
C PHE A 115 -10.33 -2.80 -10.46
N LYS A 116 -11.09 -1.70 -10.63
CA LYS A 116 -10.76 -0.63 -11.58
C LYS A 116 -11.07 0.74 -11.00
N ILE A 117 -10.11 1.66 -11.12
CA ILE A 117 -10.22 3.04 -10.65
C ILE A 117 -9.67 4.01 -11.70
N SER A 118 -10.17 5.25 -11.71
CA SER A 118 -9.47 6.39 -12.29
C SER A 118 -8.72 7.11 -11.18
N ALA A 119 -7.41 7.23 -11.30
CA ALA A 119 -6.55 7.86 -10.31
C ALA A 119 -5.76 9.01 -10.91
N SER A 120 -5.39 9.98 -10.08
CA SER A 120 -4.48 11.06 -10.45
C SER A 120 -3.42 11.25 -9.39
N TRP A 121 -2.26 11.74 -9.80
CA TRP A 121 -1.11 12.01 -8.94
C TRP A 121 -0.14 12.98 -9.62
N GLN A 122 0.92 13.31 -8.94
CA GLN A 122 2.06 14.03 -9.51
C GLN A 122 3.29 13.13 -9.56
N GLU A 123 4.05 13.24 -10.64
CA GLU A 123 5.35 12.59 -10.79
C GLU A 123 6.46 13.62 -10.84
N LEU A 124 7.62 13.24 -10.33
CA LEU A 124 8.82 14.05 -10.44
C LEU A 124 9.54 13.77 -11.73
N ASN A 125 9.52 14.72 -12.66
CA ASN A 125 10.24 14.64 -13.92
C ASN A 125 11.20 15.84 -14.07
N LYS A 126 12.52 15.59 -14.22
CA LYS A 126 13.56 16.61 -14.39
C LYS A 126 13.46 17.80 -13.43
N GLY A 127 13.09 17.52 -12.16
CA GLY A 127 12.98 18.54 -11.11
C GLY A 127 11.67 19.34 -11.10
N LYS A 128 10.65 18.91 -11.86
CA LYS A 128 9.30 19.49 -11.86
C LYS A 128 8.27 18.44 -11.53
N LEU A 129 7.18 18.86 -10.90
CA LEU A 129 6.01 18.03 -10.66
C LEU A 129 5.10 18.08 -11.91
N GLU A 130 4.82 16.93 -12.48
CA GLU A 130 3.91 16.76 -13.61
C GLU A 130 2.66 16.03 -13.17
N ASN A 131 1.50 16.56 -13.49
CA ASN A 131 0.22 15.90 -13.21
C ASN A 131 0.01 14.70 -14.15
N LYS A 132 -0.42 13.60 -13.58
CA LYS A 132 -0.78 12.37 -14.27
C LYS A 132 -2.21 11.98 -13.90
N LYS A 133 -2.88 11.32 -14.83
CA LYS A 133 -4.20 10.72 -14.61
C LYS A 133 -4.30 9.48 -15.49
N GLU A 134 -4.59 8.35 -14.87
CA GLU A 134 -4.69 7.06 -15.57
C GLU A 134 -5.84 6.23 -15.01
N ILE A 135 -6.26 5.25 -15.79
CA ILE A 135 -7.15 4.18 -15.33
C ILE A 135 -6.26 3.01 -14.93
N LEU A 136 -6.35 2.63 -13.66
CA LEU A 136 -5.64 1.49 -13.08
C LEU A 136 -6.61 0.33 -12.94
N GLU A 137 -6.15 -0.90 -13.23
CA GLU A 137 -6.98 -2.10 -13.21
C GLU A 137 -6.21 -3.30 -12.64
N GLY A 138 -6.93 -4.25 -12.03
CA GLY A 138 -6.33 -5.46 -11.46
C GLY A 138 -5.43 -5.17 -10.26
N LEU A 139 -4.28 -5.83 -10.22
CA LEU A 139 -3.32 -5.70 -9.10
C LEU A 139 -2.84 -4.27 -8.92
N GLU A 140 -2.57 -3.54 -10.00
CA GLU A 140 -2.13 -2.14 -9.90
C GLU A 140 -3.18 -1.26 -9.21
N SER A 141 -4.47 -1.49 -9.48
CA SER A 141 -5.56 -0.80 -8.77
C SER A 141 -5.59 -1.17 -7.28
N ILE A 142 -5.40 -2.44 -6.96
CA ILE A 142 -5.42 -2.95 -5.57
C ILE A 142 -4.26 -2.37 -4.77
N GLU A 143 -3.05 -2.44 -5.30
CA GLU A 143 -1.82 -1.91 -4.69
C GLU A 143 -1.92 -0.39 -4.49
N PHE A 144 -2.41 0.35 -5.50
CA PHE A 144 -2.63 1.78 -5.39
C PHE A 144 -3.59 2.13 -4.24
N GLN A 145 -4.70 1.39 -4.10
CA GLN A 145 -5.66 1.59 -3.01
C GLN A 145 -5.04 1.29 -1.64
N HIS A 146 -4.24 0.22 -1.54
CA HIS A 146 -3.54 -0.13 -0.30
C HIS A 146 -2.59 0.99 0.15
N GLU A 147 -1.77 1.51 -0.75
CA GLU A 147 -0.82 2.57 -0.42
C GLU A 147 -1.52 3.92 -0.16
N LEU A 148 -2.62 4.20 -0.87
CA LEU A 148 -3.42 5.39 -0.63
C LEU A 148 -4.08 5.36 0.76
N ASP A 149 -4.55 4.20 1.21
CA ASP A 149 -5.09 4.01 2.56
C ASP A 149 -4.06 4.43 3.62
N HIS A 150 -2.81 4.02 3.48
CA HIS A 150 -1.73 4.46 4.39
C HIS A 150 -1.59 5.98 4.48
N LEU A 151 -1.82 6.70 3.37
CA LEU A 151 -1.78 8.16 3.35
C LEU A 151 -2.98 8.81 4.05
N ASP A 152 -4.06 8.08 4.20
CA ASP A 152 -5.27 8.52 4.90
C ASP A 152 -5.38 7.95 6.33
N GLY A 153 -4.31 7.27 6.81
CA GLY A 153 -4.25 6.66 8.14
C GLY A 153 -5.12 5.42 8.30
N VAL A 154 -5.56 4.84 7.17
CA VAL A 154 -6.32 3.60 7.09
C VAL A 154 -5.37 2.43 6.86
N LEU A 155 -5.64 1.30 7.49
CA LEU A 155 -4.83 0.10 7.36
C LEU A 155 -5.69 -1.05 6.83
N PHE A 156 -5.07 -2.00 6.13
CA PHE A 156 -5.80 -3.14 5.55
C PHE A 156 -6.62 -3.92 6.58
N ILE A 157 -6.19 -3.96 7.84
CA ILE A 157 -6.91 -4.56 8.96
C ILE A 157 -8.25 -3.88 9.24
N ASP A 158 -8.39 -2.59 8.94
CA ASP A 158 -9.66 -1.87 9.13
C ASP A 158 -10.71 -2.35 8.13
N HIS A 159 -10.30 -2.58 6.88
CA HIS A 159 -11.16 -3.18 5.85
C HIS A 159 -11.54 -4.61 6.20
N ILE A 160 -10.57 -5.43 6.66
CA ILE A 160 -10.86 -6.80 7.11
C ILE A 160 -11.92 -6.79 8.21
N LYS A 161 -11.78 -5.91 9.18
CA LYS A 161 -12.75 -5.77 10.28
C LYS A 161 -14.12 -5.30 9.80
N ALA A 162 -14.16 -4.31 8.91
CA ALA A 162 -15.42 -3.73 8.41
C ALA A 162 -16.19 -4.68 7.49
N ASP A 163 -15.49 -5.42 6.64
CA ASP A 163 -16.09 -6.27 5.60
C ASP A 163 -16.18 -7.75 5.99
N GLY A 164 -15.70 -8.13 7.18
CA GLY A 164 -15.68 -9.52 7.64
C GLY A 164 -14.69 -10.40 6.86
N GLY A 165 -13.58 -9.82 6.41
CA GLY A 165 -12.53 -10.53 5.69
C GLY A 165 -11.82 -11.58 6.55
N LYS A 166 -11.08 -12.46 5.90
CA LYS A 166 -10.26 -13.48 6.56
C LYS A 166 -8.92 -12.87 6.95
N PHE A 167 -8.39 -13.29 8.10
CA PHE A 167 -7.10 -12.83 8.59
C PHE A 167 -6.22 -14.01 8.98
N TYR A 168 -4.94 -13.96 8.61
CA TYR A 168 -4.00 -15.04 8.73
C TYR A 168 -2.67 -14.56 9.28
N ARG A 169 -1.94 -15.49 9.90
CA ARG A 169 -0.56 -15.30 10.31
C ARG A 169 0.32 -16.39 9.71
N TRP A 170 1.49 -16.01 9.22
CA TRP A 170 2.53 -16.95 8.81
C TRP A 170 3.24 -17.51 10.03
N MET A 171 3.23 -18.82 10.19
CA MET A 171 3.84 -19.50 11.34
C MET A 171 4.85 -20.55 10.85
N GLY A 172 6.08 -20.06 10.58
CA GLY A 172 7.20 -20.89 10.13
C GLY A 172 7.01 -21.43 8.72
N GLU A 173 6.15 -22.44 8.53
CA GLU A 173 5.98 -23.12 7.25
C GLU A 173 4.57 -23.02 6.64
N LYS A 174 3.62 -22.49 7.39
CA LYS A 174 2.21 -22.43 6.96
C LYS A 174 1.49 -21.16 7.38
N MET A 175 0.49 -20.82 6.59
CA MET A 175 -0.47 -19.77 6.89
C MET A 175 -1.56 -20.33 7.82
N VAL A 176 -1.79 -19.68 8.96
CA VAL A 176 -2.80 -20.09 9.96
C VAL A 176 -3.82 -18.97 10.11
N LYS A 177 -5.11 -19.33 10.12
CA LYS A 177 -6.17 -18.34 10.42
C LYS A 177 -5.92 -17.74 11.80
N TRP A 178 -5.95 -16.41 11.89
CA TRP A 178 -5.62 -15.68 13.12
C TRP A 178 -6.76 -14.78 13.55
N ASN A 179 -6.79 -14.47 14.85
CA ASN A 179 -7.79 -13.55 15.38
C ASN A 179 -7.29 -12.10 15.24
N LEU A 180 -7.99 -11.33 14.41
CA LEU A 180 -7.66 -9.93 14.15
C LEU A 180 -7.71 -9.05 15.42
N ASP A 181 -8.63 -9.34 16.35
CA ASP A 181 -8.78 -8.54 17.57
C ASP A 181 -7.55 -8.64 18.50
N GLU A 182 -6.78 -9.72 18.43
CA GLU A 182 -5.52 -9.85 19.18
C GLU A 182 -4.48 -8.85 18.70
N VAL A 183 -4.38 -8.69 17.37
CA VAL A 183 -3.47 -7.74 16.74
C VAL A 183 -3.88 -6.30 17.01
N ILE A 184 -5.19 -5.99 16.89
CA ILE A 184 -5.72 -4.64 17.16
C ILE A 184 -5.48 -4.22 18.61
N LYS A 185 -5.53 -5.14 19.57
CA LYS A 185 -5.24 -4.87 20.99
C LYS A 185 -3.75 -4.69 21.30
N GLY A 186 -2.88 -4.79 20.30
CA GLY A 186 -1.44 -4.61 20.46
C GLY A 186 -0.67 -5.84 20.91
N ASN A 187 -1.27 -7.02 20.82
CA ASN A 187 -0.62 -8.31 21.06
C ASN A 187 0.02 -8.82 19.77
N LEU A 188 1.04 -8.11 19.26
CA LEU A 188 1.86 -8.50 18.11
C LEU A 188 2.98 -9.46 18.52
#